data_8868ee6c335b58a582319f0ee3870844
#
_entry.id   8868ee6c335b58a582319f0ee3870844
#
_cell.length_a   1.000
_cell.length_b   1.000
_cell.length_c   1.000
_cell.angle_alpha   90.00
_cell.angle_beta   90.00
_cell.angle_gamma   90.00
#
_symmetry.space_group_name_H-M   'P 1'
#
loop_
_entity.id
_entity.type
_entity.pdbx_description
1 polymer ?
#
loop_
_entity_poly.entity_id
_entity_poly.type
_entity_poly.pdbx_seq_one_letter_code
_entity_poly.pdbx_strand_id
1 'polypeptide(L)'
;KRDQNLQNVAQAVAQSPLLTTKQEDNRGLHEYLDSLLATLDDIDVISVINLENLRVYHSNPELIGTVYDGTQPDFASHQEGYYTMTDSGPSGVQRRAYAAIYDEEGNYKGFVIAIMLMQNVQKETLQTALIFILITITAILIELLITKELSGKIKKSLLGYAPGVLGAMYKIRDGILESLDEGIIAVDTKG
;
A
#
# COMPACT_ATOMS: atom_id res chain seq x y z
N LYS A 1 2.19 -8.56 5.70
CA LYS A 1 1.22 -7.97 6.64
C LYS A 1 -0.22 -8.34 6.28
N ARG A 2 -0.66 -8.14 5.02
CA ARG A 2 -2.02 -8.48 4.55
C ARG A 2 -2.30 -10.00 4.62
N ASP A 3 -1.39 -10.85 4.17
CA ASP A 3 -1.52 -12.30 4.26
C ASP A 3 -1.66 -12.78 5.72
N GLN A 4 -0.89 -12.19 6.61
CA GLN A 4 -0.98 -12.52 8.04
C GLN A 4 -2.34 -12.09 8.63
N ASN A 5 -2.86 -10.95 8.22
CA ASN A 5 -4.18 -10.48 8.64
C ASN A 5 -5.28 -11.43 8.16
N LEU A 6 -5.25 -11.78 6.87
CA LEU A 6 -6.19 -12.72 6.26
C LEU A 6 -6.20 -14.08 6.98
N GLN A 7 -5.01 -14.60 7.30
CA GLN A 7 -4.82 -15.84 8.02
C GLN A 7 -5.35 -15.76 9.46
N ASN A 8 -5.01 -14.67 10.17
CA ASN A 8 -5.47 -14.45 11.54
C ASN A 8 -6.99 -14.40 11.63
N VAL A 9 -7.66 -13.78 10.66
CA VAL A 9 -9.13 -13.72 10.61
C VAL A 9 -9.72 -15.10 10.35
N ALA A 10 -9.19 -15.87 9.38
CA ALA A 10 -9.66 -17.22 9.12
C ALA A 10 -9.53 -18.12 10.37
N GLN A 11 -8.41 -18.03 11.09
CA GLN A 11 -8.17 -18.76 12.33
C GLN A 11 -9.10 -18.30 13.47
N ALA A 12 -9.25 -16.99 13.66
CA ALA A 12 -10.12 -16.46 14.71
C ALA A 12 -11.58 -16.89 14.51
N VAL A 13 -12.04 -16.91 13.26
CA VAL A 13 -13.38 -17.42 12.92
C VAL A 13 -13.47 -18.93 13.16
N ALA A 14 -12.48 -19.71 12.71
CA ALA A 14 -12.48 -21.17 12.89
C ALA A 14 -12.45 -21.60 14.36
N GLN A 15 -11.83 -20.79 15.23
CA GLN A 15 -11.75 -21.03 16.68
C GLN A 15 -12.93 -20.43 17.47
N SER A 16 -13.88 -19.78 16.78
CA SER A 16 -15.03 -19.17 17.43
C SER A 16 -15.88 -20.25 18.15
N PRO A 17 -16.29 -20.02 19.41
CA PRO A 17 -17.21 -20.92 20.13
C PRO A 17 -18.51 -21.18 19.37
N LEU A 18 -18.95 -20.25 18.51
CA LEU A 18 -20.13 -20.39 17.68
C LEU A 18 -20.01 -21.51 16.63
N LEU A 19 -18.80 -21.94 16.28
CA LEU A 19 -18.52 -23.01 15.32
C LEU A 19 -18.08 -24.31 16.01
N THR A 20 -17.49 -24.21 17.18
CA THR A 20 -16.94 -25.37 17.92
C THR A 20 -17.98 -26.04 18.81
N THR A 21 -18.99 -25.31 19.29
CA THR A 21 -20.05 -25.81 20.14
C THR A 21 -21.23 -26.30 19.30
N LYS A 22 -21.92 -27.36 19.73
CA LYS A 22 -23.14 -27.90 19.09
C LYS A 22 -24.33 -26.95 19.29
N GLN A 23 -24.33 -25.84 18.55
CA GLN A 23 -25.45 -24.90 18.58
C GLN A 23 -26.28 -25.10 17.31
N GLU A 24 -27.56 -25.44 17.45
CA GLU A 24 -28.48 -25.64 16.32
C GLU A 24 -28.92 -24.33 15.63
N ASP A 25 -28.68 -23.17 16.27
CA ASP A 25 -29.08 -21.87 15.73
C ASP A 25 -27.88 -21.13 15.10
N ASN A 26 -27.81 -21.17 13.78
CA ASN A 26 -26.79 -20.43 13.01
C ASN A 26 -27.00 -18.91 12.99
N ARG A 27 -28.08 -18.37 13.59
CA ARG A 27 -28.40 -16.94 13.53
C ARG A 27 -27.36 -16.08 14.21
N GLY A 28 -26.91 -16.50 15.41
CA GLY A 28 -25.84 -15.80 16.12
C GLY A 28 -24.51 -15.81 15.38
N LEU A 29 -24.21 -16.88 14.65
CA LEU A 29 -23.03 -16.97 13.78
C LEU A 29 -23.10 -15.97 12.62
N HIS A 30 -24.26 -15.86 11.97
CA HIS A 30 -24.43 -14.92 10.84
C HIS A 30 -24.27 -13.47 11.30
N GLU A 31 -24.95 -13.07 12.38
CA GLU A 31 -24.85 -11.72 12.94
C GLU A 31 -23.40 -11.36 13.35
N TYR A 32 -22.71 -12.31 13.96
CA TYR A 32 -21.32 -12.14 14.35
C TYR A 32 -20.40 -11.95 13.14
N LEU A 33 -20.51 -12.82 12.12
CA LEU A 33 -19.63 -12.78 10.94
C LEU A 33 -19.93 -11.58 10.04
N ASP A 34 -21.19 -11.16 9.91
CA ASP A 34 -21.58 -9.96 9.19
C ASP A 34 -21.00 -8.70 9.87
N SER A 35 -21.11 -8.64 11.21
CA SER A 35 -20.52 -7.55 11.99
C SER A 35 -19.00 -7.53 11.90
N LEU A 36 -18.36 -8.69 11.96
CA LEU A 36 -16.92 -8.81 11.82
C LEU A 36 -16.46 -8.32 10.44
N LEU A 37 -17.10 -8.79 9.38
CA LEU A 37 -16.76 -8.42 8.01
C LEU A 37 -16.90 -6.90 7.79
N ALA A 38 -17.90 -6.26 8.36
CA ALA A 38 -18.11 -4.82 8.29
C ALA A 38 -16.97 -3.99 8.92
N THR A 39 -16.14 -4.60 9.77
CA THR A 39 -14.99 -3.95 10.42
C THR A 39 -13.66 -4.23 9.73
N LEU A 40 -13.65 -5.09 8.71
CA LEU A 40 -12.44 -5.54 8.02
C LEU A 40 -12.32 -4.92 6.64
N ASP A 41 -11.42 -3.95 6.48
CA ASP A 41 -11.22 -3.23 5.20
C ASP A 41 -10.55 -4.09 4.11
N ASP A 42 -9.73 -5.07 4.51
CA ASP A 42 -8.89 -5.86 3.62
C ASP A 42 -9.49 -7.24 3.25
N ILE A 43 -10.69 -7.59 3.75
CA ILE A 43 -11.30 -8.91 3.53
C ILE A 43 -12.66 -8.73 2.87
N ASP A 44 -12.78 -9.27 1.67
CA ASP A 44 -13.99 -9.12 0.84
C ASP A 44 -15.04 -10.21 1.11
N VAL A 45 -14.59 -11.43 1.47
CA VAL A 45 -15.48 -12.58 1.65
C VAL A 45 -15.01 -13.44 2.82
N ILE A 46 -15.97 -13.86 3.64
CA ILE A 46 -15.81 -14.97 4.60
C ILE A 46 -16.84 -16.03 4.24
N SER A 47 -16.41 -17.28 4.22
CA SER A 47 -17.30 -18.45 4.06
C SER A 47 -16.91 -19.53 5.06
N VAL A 48 -17.92 -20.19 5.61
CA VAL A 48 -17.79 -21.34 6.52
C VAL A 48 -18.41 -22.55 5.85
N ILE A 49 -17.66 -23.63 5.74
CA ILE A 49 -18.03 -24.86 5.05
C ILE A 49 -18.04 -26.02 6.07
N ASN A 50 -19.10 -26.81 6.11
CA ASN A 50 -19.23 -27.96 6.99
C ASN A 50 -18.66 -29.24 6.36
N LEU A 51 -18.75 -30.35 7.09
CA LEU A 51 -18.30 -31.68 6.64
C LEU A 51 -19.03 -32.18 5.40
N GLU A 52 -20.26 -31.75 5.19
CA GLU A 52 -21.08 -32.12 4.04
C GLU A 52 -20.77 -31.27 2.79
N ASN A 53 -19.72 -30.44 2.89
CA ASN A 53 -19.32 -29.52 1.86
C ASN A 53 -20.36 -28.43 1.54
N LEU A 54 -21.22 -28.10 2.52
CA LEU A 54 -22.22 -27.04 2.40
C LEU A 54 -21.73 -25.76 3.04
N ARG A 55 -22.04 -24.64 2.43
CA ARG A 55 -21.77 -23.31 3.00
C ARG A 55 -22.77 -23.01 4.10
N VAL A 56 -22.37 -23.14 5.35
CA VAL A 56 -23.21 -22.77 6.51
C VAL A 56 -23.23 -21.26 6.74
N TYR A 57 -22.22 -20.56 6.24
CA TYR A 57 -22.16 -19.10 6.13
C TYR A 57 -21.43 -18.69 4.86
N HIS A 58 -21.84 -17.57 4.30
CA HIS A 58 -21.16 -16.87 3.21
C HIS A 58 -21.53 -15.39 3.24
N SER A 59 -20.57 -14.48 2.94
CA SER A 59 -20.80 -13.02 2.87
C SER A 59 -21.85 -12.62 1.82
N ASN A 60 -22.05 -13.45 0.77
CA ASN A 60 -23.24 -13.35 -0.09
C ASN A 60 -24.30 -14.33 0.43
N PRO A 61 -25.44 -13.83 0.98
CA PRO A 61 -26.49 -14.69 1.54
C PRO A 61 -27.09 -15.69 0.55
N GLU A 62 -27.07 -15.40 -0.75
CA GLU A 62 -27.59 -16.29 -1.80
C GLU A 62 -26.81 -17.62 -1.91
N LEU A 63 -25.59 -17.64 -1.41
CA LEU A 63 -24.73 -18.83 -1.46
C LEU A 63 -24.83 -19.69 -0.18
N ILE A 64 -25.53 -19.22 0.85
CA ILE A 64 -25.75 -20.01 2.08
C ILE A 64 -26.59 -21.25 1.76
N GLY A 65 -26.18 -22.40 2.26
CA GLY A 65 -26.83 -23.70 2.00
C GLY A 65 -26.46 -24.35 0.68
N THR A 66 -25.67 -23.66 -0.19
CA THR A 66 -25.19 -24.25 -1.45
C THR A 66 -23.93 -25.10 -1.21
N VAL A 67 -23.69 -26.03 -2.15
CA VAL A 67 -22.46 -26.85 -2.13
C VAL A 67 -21.27 -25.98 -2.47
N TYR A 68 -20.18 -26.15 -1.72
CA TYR A 68 -18.89 -25.49 -2.04
C TYR A 68 -18.25 -26.20 -3.25
N ASP A 69 -18.02 -25.48 -4.31
CA ASP A 69 -17.48 -25.92 -5.60
C ASP A 69 -16.07 -25.43 -5.89
N GLY A 70 -15.42 -24.77 -4.90
CA GLY A 70 -14.07 -24.26 -5.00
C GLY A 70 -12.98 -25.31 -4.72
N THR A 71 -11.74 -24.85 -4.70
CA THR A 71 -10.58 -25.67 -4.37
C THR A 71 -10.70 -26.20 -2.92
N GLN A 72 -10.66 -27.53 -2.77
CA GLN A 72 -10.67 -28.17 -1.44
C GLN A 72 -9.36 -27.89 -0.72
N PRO A 73 -9.40 -27.60 0.58
CA PRO A 73 -8.19 -27.33 1.35
C PRO A 73 -7.35 -28.59 1.57
N ASP A 74 -6.05 -28.45 1.44
CA ASP A 74 -5.08 -29.50 1.73
C ASP A 74 -4.46 -29.33 3.13
N PHE A 75 -5.20 -29.68 4.16
CA PHE A 75 -4.69 -29.66 5.53
C PHE A 75 -3.73 -30.83 5.83
N ALA A 76 -3.67 -31.86 4.99
CA ALA A 76 -2.71 -32.95 5.18
C ALA A 76 -1.27 -32.46 4.99
N SER A 77 -1.05 -31.56 4.03
CA SER A 77 0.26 -30.92 3.81
C SER A 77 0.53 -29.74 4.76
N HIS A 78 -0.49 -29.26 5.47
CA HIS A 78 -0.41 -28.10 6.37
C HIS A 78 -0.82 -28.49 7.79
N GLN A 79 0.10 -29.12 8.52
CA GLN A 79 -0.14 -29.68 9.87
C GLN A 79 -0.63 -28.66 10.90
N GLU A 80 -0.39 -27.37 10.68
CA GLU A 80 -0.90 -26.29 11.55
C GLU A 80 -2.42 -26.10 11.41
N GLY A 81 -3.07 -26.72 10.41
CA GLY A 81 -4.50 -26.61 10.18
C GLY A 81 -4.93 -25.28 9.52
N TYR A 82 -3.98 -24.51 9.04
CA TYR A 82 -4.26 -23.26 8.31
C TYR A 82 -3.14 -22.93 7.32
N TYR A 83 -3.49 -22.23 6.23
CA TYR A 83 -2.53 -21.75 5.25
C TYR A 83 -3.15 -20.68 4.32
N THR A 84 -2.33 -20.02 3.53
CA THR A 84 -2.78 -19.08 2.51
C THR A 84 -2.33 -19.51 1.12
N MET A 85 -3.17 -19.28 0.11
CA MET A 85 -2.84 -19.51 -1.28
C MET A 85 -3.46 -18.44 -2.18
N THR A 86 -2.90 -18.32 -3.39
CA THR A 86 -3.51 -17.53 -4.46
C THR A 86 -4.24 -18.47 -5.38
N ASP A 87 -5.49 -18.16 -5.70
CA ASP A 87 -6.32 -18.96 -6.58
C ASP A 87 -7.19 -18.05 -7.47
N SER A 88 -7.77 -18.60 -8.52
CA SER A 88 -8.69 -17.90 -9.39
C SER A 88 -10.12 -18.31 -9.07
N GLY A 89 -11.00 -17.31 -8.86
CA GLY A 89 -12.42 -17.54 -8.60
C GLY A 89 -13.29 -16.74 -9.56
N PRO A 90 -14.64 -16.79 -9.36
CA PRO A 90 -15.58 -16.06 -10.22
C PRO A 90 -15.33 -14.55 -10.29
N SER A 91 -14.76 -13.97 -9.24
CA SER A 91 -14.42 -12.54 -9.14
C SER A 91 -12.95 -12.24 -9.48
N GLY A 92 -12.26 -13.11 -10.22
CA GLY A 92 -10.86 -12.94 -10.63
C GLY A 92 -9.86 -13.56 -9.66
N VAL A 93 -8.63 -13.05 -9.67
CA VAL A 93 -7.53 -13.54 -8.80
C VAL A 93 -7.83 -13.16 -7.35
N GLN A 94 -7.71 -14.15 -6.48
CA GLN A 94 -8.05 -14.08 -5.07
C GLN A 94 -6.88 -14.55 -4.22
N ARG A 95 -6.64 -13.87 -3.12
CA ARG A 95 -5.82 -14.39 -2.04
C ARG A 95 -6.73 -15.01 -1.00
N ARG A 96 -6.55 -16.30 -0.71
CA ARG A 96 -7.40 -17.08 0.19
C ARG A 96 -6.61 -17.54 1.39
N ALA A 97 -7.20 -17.46 2.58
CA ALA A 97 -6.73 -18.15 3.77
C ALA A 97 -7.73 -19.23 4.14
N TYR A 98 -7.24 -20.42 4.39
CA TYR A 98 -8.01 -21.56 4.87
C TYR A 98 -7.65 -21.83 6.32
N ALA A 99 -8.65 -22.16 7.15
CA ALA A 99 -8.47 -22.60 8.53
C ALA A 99 -9.43 -23.74 8.84
N ALA A 100 -8.91 -24.84 9.36
CA ALA A 100 -9.70 -26.00 9.79
C ALA A 100 -10.48 -25.70 11.06
N ILE A 101 -11.70 -26.16 11.12
CA ILE A 101 -12.58 -26.09 12.29
C ILE A 101 -12.52 -27.44 13.01
N TYR A 102 -12.22 -27.41 14.31
CA TYR A 102 -12.25 -28.59 15.17
C TYR A 102 -13.22 -28.37 16.32
N ASP A 103 -13.90 -29.43 16.75
CA ASP A 103 -14.69 -29.38 17.97
C ASP A 103 -13.80 -29.45 19.24
N GLU A 104 -14.43 -29.36 20.41
CA GLU A 104 -13.73 -29.44 21.72
C GLU A 104 -13.02 -30.80 21.94
N GLU A 105 -13.43 -31.83 21.21
CA GLU A 105 -12.85 -33.19 21.25
C GLU A 105 -11.71 -33.34 20.22
N GLY A 106 -11.43 -32.31 19.39
CA GLY A 106 -10.40 -32.32 18.35
C GLY A 106 -10.83 -32.97 17.04
N ASN A 107 -12.12 -33.24 16.83
CA ASN A 107 -12.61 -33.78 15.55
C ASN A 107 -12.81 -32.67 14.54
N TYR A 108 -12.40 -32.93 13.30
CA TYR A 108 -12.59 -32.01 12.18
C TYR A 108 -14.08 -31.82 11.87
N LYS A 109 -14.53 -30.59 11.74
CA LYS A 109 -15.94 -30.21 11.47
C LYS A 109 -16.15 -29.46 10.15
N GLY A 110 -15.10 -29.04 9.50
CA GLY A 110 -15.16 -28.26 8.28
C GLY A 110 -14.06 -27.23 8.26
N PHE A 111 -14.26 -26.17 7.49
CA PHE A 111 -13.22 -25.14 7.34
C PHE A 111 -13.82 -23.76 7.08
N VAL A 112 -13.01 -22.76 7.40
CA VAL A 112 -13.25 -21.35 7.07
C VAL A 112 -12.39 -20.96 5.90
N ILE A 113 -12.93 -20.14 5.02
CA ILE A 113 -12.20 -19.42 3.97
C ILE A 113 -12.39 -17.93 4.19
N ALA A 114 -11.30 -17.20 4.32
CA ALA A 114 -11.28 -15.75 4.18
C ALA A 114 -10.64 -15.38 2.83
N ILE A 115 -11.25 -14.46 2.09
CA ILE A 115 -10.85 -14.11 0.73
C ILE A 115 -10.62 -12.60 0.61
N MET A 116 -9.51 -12.24 -0.02
CA MET A 116 -9.18 -10.90 -0.47
C MET A 116 -9.14 -10.87 -1.99
N LEU A 117 -9.89 -9.98 -2.61
CA LEU A 117 -9.92 -9.81 -4.06
C LEU A 117 -8.72 -8.95 -4.50
N MET A 118 -7.84 -9.53 -5.30
CA MET A 118 -6.64 -8.83 -5.77
C MET A 118 -6.95 -7.60 -6.63
N GLN A 119 -8.11 -7.55 -7.27
CA GLN A 119 -8.57 -6.38 -8.03
C GLN A 119 -8.79 -5.15 -7.15
N ASN A 120 -9.34 -5.32 -5.95
CA ASN A 120 -9.55 -4.23 -5.00
C ASN A 120 -8.21 -3.68 -4.51
N VAL A 121 -7.27 -4.57 -4.18
CA VAL A 121 -5.90 -4.21 -3.80
C VAL A 121 -5.18 -3.41 -4.89
N GLN A 122 -5.34 -3.81 -6.16
CA GLN A 122 -4.72 -3.10 -7.29
C GLN A 122 -5.32 -1.70 -7.50
N LYS A 123 -6.63 -1.54 -7.35
CA LYS A 123 -7.29 -0.22 -7.43
C LYS A 123 -6.78 0.75 -6.38
N GLU A 124 -6.72 0.34 -5.13
CA GLU A 124 -6.20 1.17 -4.04
C GLU A 124 -4.74 1.58 -4.26
N THR A 125 -3.91 0.62 -4.70
CA THR A 125 -2.50 0.87 -5.00
C THR A 125 -2.35 1.87 -6.15
N LEU A 126 -3.16 1.75 -7.21
CA LEU A 126 -3.14 2.65 -8.35
C LEU A 126 -3.59 4.07 -7.95
N GLN A 127 -4.66 4.21 -7.17
CA GLN A 127 -5.11 5.51 -6.67
C GLN A 127 -4.03 6.20 -5.84
N THR A 128 -3.41 5.47 -4.94
CA THR A 128 -2.32 5.99 -4.11
C THR A 128 -1.13 6.43 -4.97
N ALA A 129 -0.74 5.63 -5.96
CA ALA A 129 0.34 5.97 -6.89
C ALA A 129 0.03 7.24 -7.69
N LEU A 130 -1.20 7.42 -8.17
CA LEU A 130 -1.62 8.62 -8.90
C LEU A 130 -1.54 9.88 -8.02
N ILE A 131 -1.91 9.79 -6.74
CA ILE A 131 -1.79 10.90 -5.79
C ILE A 131 -0.31 11.29 -5.61
N PHE A 132 0.59 10.33 -5.44
CA PHE A 132 2.03 10.61 -5.32
C PHE A 132 2.60 11.24 -6.59
N ILE A 133 2.21 10.77 -7.77
CA ILE A 133 2.61 11.35 -9.06
C ILE A 133 2.15 12.81 -9.15
N LEU A 134 0.90 13.11 -8.78
CA LEU A 134 0.36 14.45 -8.81
C LEU A 134 1.12 15.40 -7.87
N ILE A 135 1.41 14.96 -6.65
CA ILE A 135 2.19 15.74 -5.68
C ILE A 135 3.59 16.02 -6.24
N THR A 136 4.24 15.02 -6.82
CA THR A 136 5.58 15.17 -7.39
C THR A 136 5.61 16.16 -8.55
N ILE A 137 4.65 16.07 -9.47
CA ILE A 137 4.53 17.03 -10.59
C ILE A 137 4.31 18.44 -10.08
N THR A 138 3.45 18.61 -9.08
CA THR A 138 3.17 19.92 -8.48
C THR A 138 4.43 20.51 -7.83
N ALA A 139 5.20 19.70 -7.10
CA ALA A 139 6.45 20.12 -6.48
C ALA A 139 7.48 20.59 -7.54
N ILE A 140 7.64 19.84 -8.64
CA ILE A 140 8.54 20.19 -9.74
C ILE A 140 8.11 21.53 -10.40
N LEU A 141 6.81 21.74 -10.61
CA LEU A 141 6.31 22.99 -11.18
C LEU A 141 6.60 24.20 -10.28
N ILE A 142 6.41 24.04 -8.96
CA ILE A 142 6.74 25.08 -7.98
C ILE A 142 8.24 25.39 -8.03
N GLU A 143 9.09 24.37 -8.04
CA GLU A 143 10.55 24.53 -8.09
C GLU A 143 10.98 25.28 -9.35
N LEU A 144 10.42 24.94 -10.52
CA LEU A 144 10.70 25.63 -11.77
C LEU A 144 10.29 27.10 -11.73
N LEU A 145 9.14 27.42 -11.13
CA LEU A 145 8.68 28.82 -10.97
C LEU A 145 9.62 29.62 -10.07
N ILE A 146 10.01 29.06 -8.91
CA ILE A 146 10.94 29.69 -7.99
C ILE A 146 12.29 29.92 -8.66
N THR A 147 12.82 28.92 -9.35
CA THR A 147 14.12 28.99 -10.04
C THR A 147 14.10 30.07 -11.12
N LYS A 148 13.03 30.17 -11.91
CA LYS A 148 12.85 31.19 -12.93
C LYS A 148 12.83 32.59 -12.31
N GLU A 149 12.10 32.79 -11.22
CA GLU A 149 11.99 34.08 -10.55
C GLU A 149 13.32 34.51 -9.91
N LEU A 150 14.00 33.56 -9.21
CA LEU A 150 15.30 33.81 -8.60
C LEU A 150 16.36 34.15 -9.66
N SER A 151 16.40 33.38 -10.75
CA SER A 151 17.34 33.60 -11.87
C SER A 151 17.15 35.01 -12.51
N GLY A 152 15.88 35.45 -12.64
CA GLY A 152 15.55 36.79 -13.09
C GLY A 152 16.03 37.91 -12.15
N LYS A 153 15.86 37.71 -10.83
CA LYS A 153 16.32 38.65 -9.80
C LYS A 153 17.87 38.74 -9.78
N ILE A 154 18.54 37.59 -9.84
CA ILE A 154 20.01 37.51 -9.88
C ILE A 154 20.57 38.22 -11.12
N LYS A 155 20.02 37.98 -12.30
CA LYS A 155 20.44 38.67 -13.52
C LYS A 155 20.28 40.19 -13.42
N LYS A 156 19.19 40.68 -12.84
CA LYS A 156 19.00 42.12 -12.61
C LYS A 156 19.98 42.68 -11.59
N SER A 157 20.26 41.96 -10.52
CA SER A 157 21.22 42.39 -9.48
C SER A 157 22.67 42.43 -9.98
N LEU A 158 23.00 41.58 -10.94
CA LEU A 158 24.34 41.53 -11.57
C LEU A 158 24.46 42.44 -12.84
N LEU A 159 23.64 43.46 -12.94
CA LEU A 159 23.66 44.39 -14.08
C LEU A 159 23.58 43.73 -15.47
N GLY A 160 22.94 42.55 -15.52
CA GLY A 160 22.80 41.78 -16.77
C GLY A 160 23.99 40.89 -17.15
N TYR A 161 25.07 40.88 -16.37
CA TYR A 161 26.21 40.00 -16.62
C TYR A 161 25.95 38.58 -16.12
N ALA A 162 26.34 37.59 -16.90
CA ALA A 162 26.35 36.21 -16.45
C ALA A 162 27.45 36.02 -15.36
N PRO A 163 27.20 35.17 -14.35
CA PRO A 163 28.17 34.94 -13.22
C PRO A 163 29.58 34.62 -13.70
N GLY A 164 29.74 33.88 -14.79
CA GLY A 164 31.04 33.56 -15.39
C GLY A 164 31.79 34.78 -15.94
N VAL A 165 31.08 35.81 -16.45
CA VAL A 165 31.68 37.04 -17.00
C VAL A 165 32.22 37.91 -15.85
N LEU A 166 31.49 37.98 -14.72
CA LEU A 166 31.95 38.67 -13.53
C LEU A 166 33.26 38.04 -12.97
N GLY A 167 33.32 36.71 -12.91
CA GLY A 167 34.54 36.01 -12.52
C GLY A 167 35.73 36.28 -13.43
N ALA A 168 35.51 36.38 -14.74
CA ALA A 168 36.55 36.77 -15.70
C ALA A 168 36.98 38.24 -15.55
N MET A 169 36.03 39.17 -15.30
CA MET A 169 36.38 40.56 -15.00
C MET A 169 37.18 40.74 -13.71
N TYR A 170 36.86 40.01 -12.67
CA TYR A 170 37.69 40.00 -11.43
C TYR A 170 39.10 39.49 -11.70
N LYS A 171 39.27 38.38 -12.43
CA LYS A 171 40.61 37.87 -12.82
C LYS A 171 41.41 38.86 -13.68
N ILE A 172 40.76 39.54 -14.61
CA ILE A 172 41.39 40.56 -15.43
C ILE A 172 41.83 41.73 -14.55
N ARG A 173 41.00 42.21 -13.64
CA ARG A 173 41.33 43.28 -12.69
C ARG A 173 42.52 42.91 -11.84
N ASP A 174 42.51 41.72 -11.24
CA ASP A 174 43.62 41.25 -10.37
C ASP A 174 44.90 41.05 -11.19
N GLY A 175 44.83 40.55 -12.42
CA GLY A 175 45.99 40.45 -13.32
C GLY A 175 46.56 41.81 -13.77
N ILE A 176 45.72 42.84 -13.95
CA ILE A 176 46.15 44.21 -14.21
C ILE A 176 46.85 44.80 -12.98
N LEU A 177 46.29 44.59 -11.77
CA LEU A 177 46.89 45.05 -10.53
C LEU A 177 48.22 44.37 -10.25
N GLU A 178 48.35 43.06 -10.52
CA GLU A 178 49.62 42.32 -10.37
C GLU A 178 50.67 42.76 -11.43
N SER A 179 50.26 43.14 -12.63
CA SER A 179 51.18 43.62 -13.67
C SER A 179 51.60 45.08 -13.48
N LEU A 180 50.98 45.82 -12.56
CA LEU A 180 51.31 47.19 -12.18
C LEU A 180 52.22 47.21 -10.92
N ASP A 181 53.06 46.22 -10.76
CA ASP A 181 54.09 46.14 -9.70
C ASP A 181 55.20 47.24 -9.85
N GLU A 182 55.11 48.01 -10.93
CA GLU A 182 55.85 49.29 -11.07
C GLU A 182 54.95 50.41 -10.55
N GLY A 183 55.35 50.98 -9.42
CA GLY A 183 54.53 51.93 -8.64
C GLY A 183 53.96 53.07 -9.49
N ILE A 184 52.64 53.18 -9.48
CA ILE A 184 51.90 54.32 -10.03
C ILE A 184 52.06 55.50 -9.06
N ILE A 185 52.86 56.50 -9.41
CA ILE A 185 52.90 57.78 -8.70
C ILE A 185 51.84 58.68 -9.31
N ALA A 186 50.73 58.91 -8.64
CA ALA A 186 49.75 59.89 -9.07
C ALA A 186 50.23 61.30 -8.51
N VAL A 187 50.61 62.19 -9.40
CA VAL A 187 50.98 63.55 -9.05
C VAL A 187 49.79 64.46 -9.33
N ASP A 188 49.29 65.16 -8.27
CA ASP A 188 48.28 66.19 -8.43
C ASP A 188 48.97 67.44 -9.07
N THR A 189 48.24 68.11 -9.94
CA THR A 189 48.69 69.31 -10.69
C THR A 189 48.84 70.56 -9.82
N LYS A 190 48.72 70.42 -8.49
CA LYS A 190 48.89 71.53 -7.52
C LYS A 190 50.20 71.46 -6.71
N GLY A 191 51.17 70.70 -7.14
CA GLY A 191 52.54 70.68 -6.59
C GLY A 191 52.82 69.62 -5.59
#